data_10d169115a38e1bacbaeb88e65f529f5
#
_entry.id   10d169115a38e1bacbaeb88e65f529f5
#
_cell.length_a   1.000
_cell.length_b   1.000
_cell.length_c   1.000
_cell.angle_alpha   90.00
_cell.angle_beta   90.00
_cell.angle_gamma   90.00
#
_symmetry.space_group_name_H-M   'P 1'
#
loop_
_entity.id
_entity.type
_entity.pdbx_description
1 polymer ?
#
loop_
_entity_poly.entity_id
_entity_poly.type
_entity_poly.pdbx_seq_one_letter_code
_entity_poly.pdbx_strand_id
1 'polypeptide(L)'
;KYTIYIMDFPGFGKSIFPDRDLSIYDYANLIRDFMEDEKITNPILLAHSFGGRIATLITGYYKDNVEKLILIDSAGIKPKKGILKLLKQTIYKFLKKCSVLVPRKKRSLYLKRLIYIFGSSDLKKLNKNMYNSFIKVVNEDLKCYYSYISTKTLLIWCKNDKSTPVRDAKYMKKHIKDSTLFV
;
A
#
# COMPACT_ATOMS: atom_id res chain seq x y z
N LYS A 1 29.00 9.30 1.81
CA LYS A 1 28.12 10.19 1.02
C LYS A 1 27.22 9.30 0.19
N TYR A 2 25.89 9.52 0.21
CA TYR A 2 24.91 8.74 -0.54
C TYR A 2 24.28 9.61 -1.64
N THR A 3 23.93 9.02 -2.77
CA THR A 3 22.99 9.58 -3.73
C THR A 3 21.58 9.15 -3.28
N ILE A 4 20.64 10.09 -3.23
CA ILE A 4 19.27 9.83 -2.79
C ILE A 4 18.32 10.00 -3.99
N TYR A 5 17.52 9.00 -4.26
CA TYR A 5 16.45 9.01 -5.26
C TYR A 5 15.10 9.07 -4.56
N ILE A 6 14.28 10.05 -4.91
CA ILE A 6 12.92 10.21 -4.39
C ILE A 6 11.99 10.30 -5.59
N MET A 7 10.98 9.43 -5.63
CA MET A 7 10.09 9.30 -6.78
C MET A 7 8.63 9.53 -6.42
N ASP A 8 7.94 10.26 -7.27
CA ASP A 8 6.48 10.30 -7.28
C ASP A 8 5.96 9.13 -8.12
N PHE A 9 5.20 8.22 -7.53
CA PHE A 9 4.60 7.11 -8.27
C PHE A 9 3.47 7.57 -9.21
N PRO A 10 3.16 6.83 -10.29
CA PRO A 10 2.01 7.12 -11.13
C PRO A 10 0.73 7.34 -10.32
N GLY A 11 0.09 8.50 -10.54
CA GLY A 11 -1.09 8.93 -9.80
C GLY A 11 -0.82 9.64 -8.47
N PHE A 12 0.45 9.83 -8.10
CA PHE A 12 0.87 10.58 -6.91
C PHE A 12 1.74 11.78 -7.30
N GLY A 13 1.78 12.78 -6.41
CA GLY A 13 2.62 13.96 -6.55
C GLY A 13 2.44 14.66 -7.89
N LYS A 14 3.55 14.82 -8.63
CA LYS A 14 3.59 15.43 -9.96
C LYS A 14 3.53 14.40 -11.10
N SER A 15 3.55 13.11 -10.80
CA SER A 15 3.47 12.06 -11.82
C SER A 15 2.09 11.98 -12.46
N ILE A 16 2.06 11.62 -13.73
CA ILE A 16 0.82 11.45 -14.49
C ILE A 16 -0.05 10.34 -13.90
N PHE A 17 -1.36 10.46 -14.10
CA PHE A 17 -2.27 9.38 -13.75
C PHE A 17 -2.12 8.23 -14.77
N PRO A 18 -2.07 6.98 -14.28
CA PRO A 18 -2.02 5.83 -15.17
C PRO A 18 -3.34 5.72 -15.96
N ASP A 19 -3.24 5.26 -17.19
CA ASP A 19 -4.37 5.00 -18.10
C ASP A 19 -5.13 3.70 -17.72
N ARG A 20 -4.51 2.84 -16.91
CA ARG A 20 -5.07 1.57 -16.40
C ARG A 20 -4.97 1.47 -14.88
N ASP A 21 -5.71 0.53 -14.31
CA ASP A 21 -5.60 0.19 -12.90
C ASP A 21 -4.28 -0.54 -12.62
N LEU A 22 -3.47 0.01 -11.71
CA LEU A 22 -2.20 -0.59 -11.29
C LEU A 22 -2.39 -1.50 -10.06
N SER A 23 -1.68 -2.62 -10.05
CA SER A 23 -1.47 -3.48 -8.91
C SER A 23 -0.22 -3.06 -8.13
N ILE A 24 0.00 -3.62 -6.94
CA ILE A 24 1.23 -3.36 -6.19
C ILE A 24 2.46 -3.93 -6.90
N TYR A 25 2.30 -4.98 -7.70
CA TYR A 25 3.37 -5.56 -8.51
C TYR A 25 3.78 -4.63 -9.66
N ASP A 26 2.82 -3.92 -10.28
CA ASP A 26 3.13 -2.91 -11.29
C ASP A 26 4.01 -1.79 -10.70
N TYR A 27 3.68 -1.31 -9.49
CA TYR A 27 4.52 -0.31 -8.80
C TYR A 27 5.90 -0.86 -8.41
N ALA A 28 6.00 -2.12 -8.02
CA ALA A 28 7.29 -2.72 -7.71
C ALA A 28 8.16 -2.88 -8.96
N ASN A 29 7.57 -3.27 -10.11
CA ASN A 29 8.28 -3.34 -11.37
C ASN A 29 8.79 -1.97 -11.82
N LEU A 30 8.00 -0.89 -11.67
CA LEU A 30 8.46 0.46 -11.99
C LEU A 30 9.72 0.87 -11.21
N ILE A 31 9.83 0.46 -9.94
CA ILE A 31 11.06 0.72 -9.15
C ILE A 31 12.22 -0.11 -9.67
N ARG A 32 11.96 -1.37 -10.02
CA ARG A 32 13.01 -2.28 -10.53
C ARG A 32 13.53 -1.79 -11.88
N ASP A 33 12.63 -1.41 -12.79
CA ASP A 33 12.98 -0.84 -14.10
C ASP A 33 13.80 0.45 -13.91
N PHE A 34 13.38 1.33 -12.99
CA PHE A 34 14.14 2.54 -12.65
C PHE A 34 15.55 2.22 -12.10
N MET A 35 15.66 1.25 -11.20
CA MET A 35 16.98 0.84 -10.67
C MET A 35 17.88 0.29 -11.78
N GLU A 36 17.32 -0.44 -12.75
CA GLU A 36 18.04 -0.96 -13.91
C GLU A 36 18.51 0.18 -14.83
N ASP A 37 17.62 1.09 -15.20
CA ASP A 37 17.89 2.23 -16.08
C ASP A 37 18.97 3.15 -15.50
N GLU A 38 18.90 3.43 -14.19
CA GLU A 38 19.87 4.27 -13.46
C GLU A 38 21.11 3.49 -13.00
N LYS A 39 21.21 2.20 -13.34
CA LYS A 39 22.30 1.30 -12.94
C LYS A 39 22.57 1.28 -11.44
N ILE A 40 21.48 1.35 -10.66
CA ILE A 40 21.54 1.31 -9.20
C ILE A 40 21.71 -0.14 -8.75
N THR A 41 22.86 -0.44 -8.20
CA THR A 41 23.17 -1.77 -7.68
C THR A 41 23.19 -1.74 -6.15
N ASN A 42 22.62 -2.76 -5.53
CA ASN A 42 22.65 -2.96 -4.08
C ASN A 42 22.19 -1.73 -3.25
N PRO A 43 21.01 -1.15 -3.53
CA PRO A 43 20.55 0.06 -2.86
C PRO A 43 20.19 -0.18 -1.38
N ILE A 44 20.13 0.91 -0.61
CA ILE A 44 19.39 0.95 0.65
C ILE A 44 17.97 1.41 0.34
N LEU A 45 16.99 0.58 0.61
CA LEU A 45 15.58 0.94 0.44
C LEU A 45 15.02 1.51 1.75
N LEU A 46 14.57 2.77 1.71
CA LEU A 46 13.82 3.40 2.79
C LEU A 46 12.37 3.59 2.33
N ALA A 47 11.44 2.98 3.02
CA ALA A 47 10.06 2.94 2.58
C ALA A 47 9.07 3.19 3.73
N HIS A 48 8.13 4.12 3.50
CA HIS A 48 7.07 4.47 4.44
C HIS A 48 5.71 4.01 3.90
N SER A 49 4.86 3.48 4.78
CA SER A 49 3.45 3.17 4.48
C SER A 49 3.26 2.38 3.17
N PHE A 50 2.69 2.99 2.13
CA PHE A 50 2.50 2.40 0.81
C PHE A 50 3.82 1.88 0.19
N GLY A 51 4.90 2.67 0.28
CA GLY A 51 6.22 2.27 -0.21
C GLY A 51 6.75 0.99 0.42
N GLY A 52 6.36 0.70 1.66
CA GLY A 52 6.72 -0.55 2.34
C GLY A 52 6.18 -1.80 1.67
N ARG A 53 5.01 -1.73 1.01
CA ARG A 53 4.49 -2.83 0.20
C ARG A 53 5.39 -3.13 -0.99
N ILE A 54 5.86 -2.07 -1.65
CA ILE A 54 6.75 -2.15 -2.82
C ILE A 54 8.08 -2.75 -2.39
N ALA A 55 8.70 -2.20 -1.33
CA ALA A 55 9.97 -2.69 -0.81
C ALA A 55 9.89 -4.16 -0.35
N THR A 56 8.75 -4.59 0.23
CA THR A 56 8.49 -5.99 0.58
C THR A 56 8.47 -6.89 -0.66
N LEU A 57 7.90 -6.45 -1.78
CA LEU A 57 7.92 -7.23 -3.02
C LEU A 57 9.32 -7.29 -3.62
N ILE A 58 10.04 -6.17 -3.66
CA ILE A 58 11.41 -6.13 -4.19
C ILE A 58 12.30 -7.11 -3.41
N THR A 59 12.25 -7.10 -2.09
CA THR A 59 13.16 -7.91 -1.26
C THR A 59 12.64 -9.33 -1.00
N GLY A 60 11.33 -9.56 -0.90
CA GLY A 60 10.75 -10.84 -0.53
C GLY A 60 10.22 -11.65 -1.70
N TYR A 61 9.59 -11.01 -2.70
CA TYR A 61 9.04 -11.71 -3.86
C TYR A 61 10.06 -11.80 -5.01
N TYR A 62 10.60 -10.66 -5.47
CA TYR A 62 11.60 -10.63 -6.54
C TYR A 62 12.99 -11.06 -6.05
N LYS A 63 13.28 -10.88 -4.75
CA LYS A 63 14.56 -11.18 -4.11
C LYS A 63 15.73 -10.42 -4.75
N ASP A 64 15.44 -9.18 -5.16
CA ASP A 64 16.46 -8.31 -5.71
C ASP A 64 17.54 -8.00 -4.65
N ASN A 65 18.76 -7.77 -5.12
CA ASN A 65 19.88 -7.49 -4.22
C ASN A 65 19.76 -6.09 -3.62
N VAL A 66 19.49 -6.02 -2.32
CA VAL A 66 19.30 -4.79 -1.54
C VAL A 66 20.20 -4.84 -0.32
N GLU A 67 21.04 -3.82 -0.12
CA GLU A 67 22.00 -3.78 1.00
C GLU A 67 21.30 -3.74 2.36
N LYS A 68 20.33 -2.84 2.51
CA LYS A 68 19.53 -2.66 3.73
C LYS A 68 18.11 -2.27 3.40
N LEU A 69 17.19 -2.72 4.24
CA LEU A 69 15.78 -2.37 4.16
C LEU A 69 15.36 -1.59 5.41
N ILE A 70 14.76 -0.41 5.24
CA ILE A 70 14.23 0.40 6.32
C ILE A 70 12.74 0.59 6.07
N LEU A 71 11.90 0.06 6.95
CA LEU A 71 10.44 0.13 6.87
C LEU A 71 9.90 1.02 7.99
N ILE A 72 9.25 2.12 7.63
CA ILE A 72 8.65 3.07 8.57
C ILE A 72 7.13 2.99 8.44
N ASP A 73 6.44 2.65 9.53
CA ASP A 73 4.97 2.51 9.57
C ASP A 73 4.45 1.79 8.30
N SER A 74 5.11 0.70 7.92
CA SER A 74 4.93 0.04 6.63
C SER A 74 3.57 -0.65 6.53
N ALA A 75 2.89 -0.44 5.42
CA ALA A 75 1.76 -1.28 5.03
C ALA A 75 2.28 -2.60 4.39
N GLY A 76 1.40 -3.59 4.29
CA GLY A 76 1.73 -4.90 3.68
C GLY A 76 0.85 -6.01 4.20
N ILE A 77 0.39 -5.89 5.43
CA ILE A 77 -0.55 -6.83 6.04
C ILE A 77 -1.97 -6.36 5.76
N LYS A 78 -2.79 -7.27 5.23
CA LYS A 78 -4.22 -6.97 5.00
C LYS A 78 -4.93 -6.78 6.33
N PRO A 79 -5.60 -5.62 6.55
CA PRO A 79 -6.28 -5.36 7.80
C PRO A 79 -7.37 -6.41 8.08
N LYS A 80 -7.37 -6.98 9.30
CA LYS A 80 -8.50 -7.82 9.74
C LYS A 80 -9.77 -6.96 9.77
N LYS A 81 -10.80 -7.43 9.09
CA LYS A 81 -12.11 -6.75 9.09
C LYS A 81 -12.80 -7.02 10.42
N GLY A 82 -12.87 -6.02 11.29
CA GLY A 82 -13.73 -6.10 12.47
C GLY A 82 -15.23 -6.19 12.07
N ILE A 83 -16.07 -6.76 12.93
CA ILE A 83 -17.50 -6.97 12.69
C ILE A 83 -18.22 -5.69 12.24
N LEU A 84 -17.93 -4.54 12.87
CA LEU A 84 -18.49 -3.24 12.49
C LEU A 84 -18.07 -2.81 11.08
N LYS A 85 -16.82 -3.13 10.66
CA LYS A 85 -16.34 -2.82 9.31
C LYS A 85 -17.00 -3.73 8.27
N LEU A 86 -17.24 -5.00 8.61
CA LEU A 86 -18.00 -5.92 7.76
C LEU A 86 -19.43 -5.45 7.59
N LEU A 87 -20.10 -5.04 8.68
CA LEU A 87 -21.47 -4.52 8.64
C LEU A 87 -21.56 -3.26 7.77
N LYS A 88 -20.66 -2.29 7.97
CA LYS A 88 -20.57 -1.09 7.12
C LYS A 88 -20.37 -1.44 5.64
N GLN A 89 -19.53 -2.43 5.33
CA GLN A 89 -19.31 -2.86 3.95
C GLN A 89 -20.54 -3.53 3.34
N THR A 90 -21.27 -4.32 4.11
CA THR A 90 -22.50 -4.96 3.67
C THR A 90 -23.58 -3.92 3.37
N ILE A 91 -23.77 -2.95 4.27
CA ILE A 91 -24.68 -1.81 4.05
C ILE A 91 -24.25 -1.01 2.81
N TYR A 92 -22.97 -0.69 2.66
CA TYR A 92 -22.46 0.01 1.47
C TYR A 92 -22.76 -0.75 0.18
N LYS A 93 -22.49 -2.06 0.15
CA LYS A 93 -22.78 -2.92 -1.03
C LYS A 93 -24.26 -2.95 -1.38
N PHE A 94 -25.12 -3.05 -0.38
CA PHE A 94 -26.58 -3.00 -0.55
C PHE A 94 -27.01 -1.65 -1.13
N LEU A 95 -26.64 -0.54 -0.50
CA LEU A 95 -26.95 0.80 -0.98
C LEU A 95 -26.37 1.09 -2.37
N LYS A 96 -25.17 0.57 -2.67
CA LYS A 96 -24.61 0.66 -4.03
C LYS A 96 -25.45 -0.10 -5.06
N LYS A 97 -25.99 -1.28 -4.73
CA LYS A 97 -26.94 -1.98 -5.61
C LYS A 97 -28.20 -1.17 -5.83
N CYS A 98 -28.76 -0.56 -4.77
CA CYS A 98 -29.93 0.32 -4.86
C CYS A 98 -29.69 1.57 -5.74
N SER A 99 -28.45 1.90 -6.07
CA SER A 99 -28.15 3.03 -6.98
C SER A 99 -28.74 2.87 -8.38
N VAL A 100 -29.14 1.66 -8.77
CA VAL A 100 -29.86 1.41 -10.04
C VAL A 100 -31.22 2.09 -10.06
N LEU A 101 -31.88 2.20 -8.89
CA LEU A 101 -33.18 2.86 -8.71
C LEU A 101 -33.08 4.40 -8.72
N VAL A 102 -31.86 4.94 -8.62
CA VAL A 102 -31.63 6.40 -8.64
C VAL A 102 -31.58 6.89 -10.08
N PRO A 103 -32.32 7.98 -10.43
CA PRO A 103 -32.29 8.56 -11.77
C PRO A 103 -30.86 8.83 -12.25
N ARG A 104 -30.56 8.52 -13.51
CA ARG A 104 -29.21 8.60 -14.10
C ARG A 104 -28.50 9.91 -13.80
N LYS A 105 -29.22 11.05 -13.91
CA LYS A 105 -28.69 12.40 -13.61
C LYS A 105 -28.19 12.57 -12.16
N LYS A 106 -28.81 11.91 -11.16
CA LYS A 106 -28.48 12.02 -9.72
C LYS A 106 -27.60 10.88 -9.21
N ARG A 107 -27.41 9.82 -10.01
CA ARG A 107 -26.69 8.60 -9.60
C ARG A 107 -25.24 8.86 -9.21
N SER A 108 -24.55 9.72 -9.95
CA SER A 108 -23.15 10.10 -9.67
C SER A 108 -23.02 10.77 -8.29
N LEU A 109 -23.92 11.70 -7.98
CA LEU A 109 -23.96 12.38 -6.68
C LEU A 109 -24.28 11.42 -5.54
N TYR A 110 -25.23 10.51 -5.74
CA TYR A 110 -25.57 9.46 -4.76
C TYR A 110 -24.35 8.57 -4.45
N LEU A 111 -23.64 8.08 -5.47
CA LEU A 111 -22.45 7.26 -5.29
C LEU A 111 -21.32 8.02 -4.58
N LYS A 112 -21.11 9.30 -4.90
CA LYS A 112 -20.13 10.16 -4.19
C LYS A 112 -20.48 10.29 -2.71
N ARG A 113 -21.78 10.48 -2.35
CA ARG A 113 -22.23 10.53 -0.95
C ARG A 113 -21.99 9.21 -0.23
N LEU A 114 -22.23 8.06 -0.87
CA LEU A 114 -21.93 6.76 -0.27
C LEU A 114 -20.43 6.60 0.04
N ILE A 115 -19.56 6.98 -0.88
CA ILE A 115 -18.11 6.96 -0.66
C ILE A 115 -17.73 7.91 0.48
N TYR A 116 -18.35 9.09 0.56
CA TYR A 116 -18.11 10.04 1.64
C TYR A 116 -18.50 9.47 3.01
N ILE A 117 -19.59 8.76 3.13
CA ILE A 117 -20.11 8.21 4.40
C ILE A 117 -19.31 6.95 4.80
N PHE A 118 -19.06 6.05 3.87
CA PHE A 118 -18.54 4.71 4.16
C PHE A 118 -17.06 4.53 3.83
N GLY A 119 -16.45 5.43 3.05
CA GLY A 119 -15.05 5.37 2.64
C GLY A 119 -14.07 5.73 3.77
N SER A 120 -12.86 5.18 3.71
CA SER A 120 -11.75 5.60 4.58
C SER A 120 -11.31 7.03 4.26
N SER A 121 -10.54 7.65 5.17
CA SER A 121 -9.95 8.98 4.96
C SER A 121 -9.13 9.05 3.68
N ASP A 122 -8.34 7.99 3.42
CA ASP A 122 -7.48 7.90 2.24
C ASP A 122 -8.30 7.81 0.96
N LEU A 123 -9.36 6.98 0.98
CA LEU A 123 -10.28 6.83 -0.14
C LEU A 123 -11.01 8.13 -0.51
N LYS A 124 -11.32 8.96 0.50
CA LYS A 124 -12.00 10.25 0.29
C LYS A 124 -11.12 11.29 -0.41
N LYS A 125 -9.80 11.20 -0.20
CA LYS A 125 -8.80 12.11 -0.79
C LYS A 125 -8.32 11.66 -2.17
N LEU A 126 -8.59 10.41 -2.56
CA LEU A 126 -8.12 9.84 -3.81
C LEU A 126 -8.82 10.44 -5.03
N ASN A 127 -8.04 10.65 -6.08
CA ASN A 127 -8.60 10.91 -7.41
C ASN A 127 -9.40 9.69 -7.87
N LYS A 128 -10.50 9.94 -8.58
CA LYS A 128 -11.41 8.90 -9.07
C LYS A 128 -10.68 7.85 -9.92
N ASN A 129 -9.69 8.28 -10.70
CA ASN A 129 -8.89 7.40 -11.57
C ASN A 129 -7.99 6.42 -10.79
N MET A 130 -7.69 6.71 -9.52
CA MET A 130 -6.86 5.86 -8.66
C MET A 130 -7.65 4.90 -7.77
N TYR A 131 -8.99 4.99 -7.80
CA TYR A 131 -9.84 4.23 -6.88
C TYR A 131 -9.65 2.72 -6.97
N ASN A 132 -9.65 2.17 -8.19
CA ASN A 132 -9.51 0.74 -8.39
C ASN A 132 -8.09 0.26 -8.08
N SER A 133 -7.06 1.01 -8.49
CA SER A 133 -5.67 0.73 -8.13
C SER A 133 -5.50 0.68 -6.61
N PHE A 134 -6.04 1.67 -5.89
CA PHE A 134 -6.01 1.68 -4.42
C PHE A 134 -6.68 0.44 -3.81
N ILE A 135 -7.86 0.06 -4.31
CA ILE A 135 -8.57 -1.13 -3.81
C ILE A 135 -7.78 -2.42 -4.08
N LYS A 136 -7.16 -2.56 -5.25
CA LYS A 136 -6.29 -3.70 -5.56
C LYS A 136 -5.13 -3.77 -4.56
N VAL A 137 -4.42 -2.66 -4.40
CA VAL A 137 -3.23 -2.56 -3.54
C VAL A 137 -3.54 -2.86 -2.07
N VAL A 138 -4.58 -2.23 -1.48
CA VAL A 138 -4.88 -2.41 -0.04
C VAL A 138 -5.44 -3.80 0.28
N ASN A 139 -5.97 -4.51 -0.69
CA ASN A 139 -6.48 -5.86 -0.52
C ASN A 139 -5.42 -6.95 -0.69
N GLU A 140 -4.25 -6.61 -1.24
CA GLU A 140 -3.14 -7.55 -1.33
C GLU A 140 -2.54 -7.81 0.05
N ASP A 141 -2.36 -9.08 0.42
CA ASP A 141 -1.76 -9.48 1.69
C ASP A 141 -0.36 -10.04 1.43
N LEU A 142 0.65 -9.29 1.87
CA LEU A 142 2.05 -9.63 1.59
C LEU A 142 2.72 -10.45 2.69
N LYS A 143 1.94 -11.00 3.63
CA LYS A 143 2.48 -11.77 4.77
C LYS A 143 3.37 -12.92 4.36
N CYS A 144 3.04 -13.62 3.28
CA CYS A 144 3.82 -14.75 2.79
C CYS A 144 5.24 -14.36 2.37
N TYR A 145 5.48 -13.10 2.01
CA TYR A 145 6.80 -12.67 1.53
C TYR A 145 7.78 -12.28 2.62
N TYR A 146 7.33 -11.96 3.83
CA TYR A 146 8.24 -11.53 4.91
C TYR A 146 9.28 -12.60 5.30
N SER A 147 8.92 -13.87 5.24
CA SER A 147 9.86 -14.97 5.54
C SER A 147 10.94 -15.17 4.47
N TYR A 148 10.75 -14.62 3.29
CA TYR A 148 11.72 -14.66 2.20
C TYR A 148 12.68 -13.47 2.20
N ILE A 149 12.45 -12.45 3.02
CA ILE A 149 13.33 -11.29 3.14
C ILE A 149 14.58 -11.73 3.92
N SER A 150 15.71 -11.80 3.24
CA SER A 150 17.03 -12.07 3.82
C SER A 150 17.82 -10.80 4.11
N THR A 151 17.40 -9.67 3.57
CA THR A 151 18.01 -8.35 3.73
C THR A 151 17.95 -7.88 5.18
N LYS A 152 19.07 -7.33 5.70
CA LYS A 152 19.09 -6.70 7.02
C LYS A 152 18.07 -5.58 7.10
N THR A 153 17.10 -5.72 7.99
CA THR A 153 15.90 -4.89 8.01
C THR A 153 15.75 -4.11 9.31
N LEU A 154 15.52 -2.81 9.20
CA LEU A 154 15.14 -1.93 10.29
C LEU A 154 13.65 -1.60 10.18
N LEU A 155 12.90 -1.88 11.24
CA LEU A 155 11.49 -1.56 11.39
C LEU A 155 11.36 -0.40 12.37
N ILE A 156 10.78 0.72 11.95
CA ILE A 156 10.52 1.90 12.80
C ILE A 156 9.01 2.12 12.81
N TRP A 157 8.45 2.26 14.02
CA TRP A 157 6.99 2.31 14.14
C TRP A 157 6.49 3.33 15.13
N CYS A 158 5.48 4.10 14.74
CA CYS A 158 4.76 4.97 15.65
C CYS A 158 3.82 4.16 16.54
N LYS A 159 3.94 4.33 17.86
CA LYS A 159 3.14 3.61 18.87
C LYS A 159 1.63 3.71 18.64
N ASN A 160 1.17 4.88 18.18
CA ASN A 160 -0.24 5.22 18.04
C ASN A 160 -0.75 5.15 16.59
N ASP A 161 -0.02 4.54 15.65
CA ASP A 161 -0.51 4.41 14.28
C ASP A 161 -1.73 3.48 14.24
N LYS A 162 -2.85 4.04 13.73
CA LYS A 162 -4.13 3.33 13.57
C LYS A 162 -4.26 2.67 12.20
N SER A 163 -3.49 3.11 11.22
CA SER A 163 -3.52 2.61 9.84
C SER A 163 -2.67 1.35 9.68
N THR A 164 -1.46 1.41 10.23
CA THR A 164 -0.50 0.30 10.31
C THR A 164 -0.14 0.04 11.78
N PRO A 165 -0.97 -0.67 12.52
CA PRO A 165 -0.78 -0.81 13.96
C PRO A 165 0.49 -1.61 14.31
N VAL A 166 1.09 -1.31 15.46
CA VAL A 166 2.33 -1.95 15.98
C VAL A 166 2.30 -3.48 15.95
N ARG A 167 1.11 -4.10 16.03
CA ARG A 167 0.96 -5.57 15.86
C ARG A 167 1.46 -6.04 14.49
N ASP A 168 1.35 -5.20 13.45
CA ASP A 168 1.80 -5.54 12.10
C ASP A 168 3.34 -5.48 12.05
N ALA A 169 3.97 -4.50 12.72
CA ALA A 169 5.42 -4.46 12.92
C ALA A 169 5.95 -5.68 13.68
N LYS A 170 5.25 -6.08 14.75
CA LYS A 170 5.61 -7.29 15.52
C LYS A 170 5.51 -8.56 14.66
N TYR A 171 4.52 -8.62 13.76
CA TYR A 171 4.41 -9.72 12.80
C TYR A 171 5.61 -9.72 11.84
N MET A 172 5.96 -8.57 11.24
CA MET A 172 7.12 -8.43 10.36
C MET A 172 8.41 -8.82 11.09
N LYS A 173 8.64 -8.31 12.31
CA LYS A 173 9.80 -8.65 13.16
C LYS A 173 9.91 -10.15 13.40
N LYS A 174 8.78 -10.84 13.59
CA LYS A 174 8.78 -12.30 13.81
C LYS A 174 9.16 -13.09 12.57
N HIS A 175 8.83 -12.59 11.37
CA HIS A 175 8.97 -13.36 10.12
C HIS A 175 10.17 -12.95 9.28
N ILE A 176 10.68 -11.71 9.43
CA ILE A 176 11.92 -11.27 8.78
C ILE A 176 13.10 -11.68 9.65
N LYS A 177 13.92 -12.60 9.15
CA LYS A 177 15.00 -13.27 9.92
C LYS A 177 15.96 -12.29 10.56
N ASP A 178 16.54 -11.38 9.78
CA ASP A 178 17.48 -10.35 10.24
C ASP A 178 16.79 -8.99 10.32
N SER A 179 16.01 -8.78 11.38
CA SER A 179 15.30 -7.53 11.57
C SER A 179 15.43 -6.98 13.00
N THR A 180 15.35 -5.67 13.14
CA THR A 180 15.28 -4.93 14.40
C THR A 180 14.05 -4.04 14.39
N LEU A 181 13.32 -3.96 15.51
CA LEU A 181 12.11 -3.14 15.64
C LEU A 181 12.31 -2.07 16.73
N PHE A 182 12.03 -0.80 16.34
CA PHE A 182 11.88 0.34 17.23
C PHE A 182 10.42 0.84 17.20
N VAL A 183 9.86 1.15 18.39
CA VAL A 183 8.49 1.68 18.57
C VAL A 183 8.53 2.93 19.43
#